data_f6150157331b6d3ce12ffb780cb581d8
#
_entry.id   f6150157331b6d3ce12ffb780cb581d8
#
_cell.length_a   1.000
_cell.length_b   1.000
_cell.length_c   1.000
_cell.angle_alpha   90.00
_cell.angle_beta   90.00
_cell.angle_gamma   90.00
#
_symmetry.space_group_name_H-M   'P 1'
#
loop_
_entity.id
_entity.type
_entity.pdbx_description
1 polymer ?
#
loop_
_entity_poly.entity_id
_entity_poly.type
_entity_poly.pdbx_seq_one_letter_code
_entity_poly.pdbx_strand_id
1 'polypeptide(L)'
;MSSEEARPRVRGTVRRRIAAAVVSFATVAVVTGMFTTPVVADSPKTVRVGASSSGLTLDGQPWWPTGLNAYQLATDWSVNFGCGAMVDLDAYFGSLPPNSVTRFNAFQALAVNKVSGQMDFGPMDAVFDAAARHNQFTIPVLSPQDSGCDDGLFKSRDWYTDDWKVANLIPGRATMSFQDWMHTAVDRWKNEPSVAAWELVGEPEPSLCTDAACNWWTRTCPSDSAQVLREFFDTAGAELRAIDPNTLITAGYVGGGQCGTAGDDYQYVSESDFVDILQYHDYGADGVPLPGDQWNGLARRIEQATNVSKPLLVAETGELAGSCESLATRGTNIETKLTGQKAAGTAGALLWAFVPDPRPNECTMDIGPDDPLFDVIASLAS
;
A
#
# COMPACT_ATOMS: atom_id res chain seq x y z
N MET A 1 0.70 68.72 0.58
CA MET A 1 2.00 69.28 1.01
C MET A 1 3.03 68.22 0.66
N SER A 2 3.60 68.24 -0.58
CA SER A 2 4.80 68.91 -1.06
C SER A 2 6.01 68.57 -0.17
N SER A 3 7.06 67.99 -0.69
CA SER A 3 7.99 68.28 -1.78
C SER A 3 8.97 67.10 -1.94
N GLU A 4 9.29 66.56 -3.01
CA GLU A 4 10.13 66.84 -4.18
C GLU A 4 11.44 67.56 -3.91
N GLU A 5 12.60 66.90 -4.17
CA GLU A 5 13.89 67.42 -4.62
C GLU A 5 14.82 66.24 -4.94
N ALA A 6 15.16 65.95 -6.16
CA ALA A 6 16.03 66.59 -7.17
C ALA A 6 17.50 66.15 -7.08
N ARG A 7 17.99 65.63 -8.21
CA ARG A 7 19.33 65.08 -8.59
C ARG A 7 20.49 66.13 -8.53
N PRO A 8 21.76 65.66 -8.72
CA PRO A 8 22.31 65.86 -10.07
C PRO A 8 23.19 64.73 -10.63
N ARG A 9 23.25 64.79 -11.97
CA ARG A 9 24.16 64.04 -12.87
C ARG A 9 25.55 64.68 -12.87
N VAL A 10 26.59 63.81 -12.95
CA VAL A 10 27.92 64.23 -13.41
C VAL A 10 28.32 63.37 -14.61
N ARG A 11 28.55 64.04 -15.76
CA ARG A 11 29.18 63.50 -16.95
C ARG A 11 30.69 63.59 -16.81
N GLY A 12 31.42 62.53 -17.11
CA GLY A 12 32.87 62.52 -17.27
C GLY A 12 33.25 61.75 -18.54
N THR A 13 33.69 62.50 -19.54
CA THR A 13 34.29 62.01 -20.80
C THR A 13 35.77 61.69 -20.56
N VAL A 14 36.23 60.47 -20.94
CA VAL A 14 37.66 60.17 -21.07
C VAL A 14 37.94 59.31 -22.31
N ARG A 15 38.82 59.83 -23.08
CA ARG A 15 39.53 59.53 -24.31
C ARG A 15 39.89 58.04 -24.56
N ARG A 16 39.70 57.66 -25.83
CA ARG A 16 40.24 56.46 -26.50
C ARG A 16 41.77 56.45 -26.48
N ARG A 17 42.36 55.35 -26.13
CA ARG A 17 43.68 54.90 -26.59
C ARG A 17 43.52 53.52 -27.24
N ILE A 18 43.89 53.45 -28.53
CA ILE A 18 43.98 52.23 -29.29
C ILE A 18 45.34 51.62 -28.98
N ALA A 19 45.36 50.37 -28.52
CA ALA A 19 46.53 49.53 -28.50
C ALA A 19 46.22 48.26 -29.32
N ALA A 20 46.96 48.06 -30.36
CA ALA A 20 46.91 46.83 -31.17
C ALA A 20 47.57 45.70 -30.40
N ALA A 21 46.86 44.62 -30.17
CA ALA A 21 47.40 43.37 -29.65
C ALA A 21 47.30 42.29 -30.72
N VAL A 22 48.41 41.70 -31.01
CA VAL A 22 48.59 40.55 -31.89
C VAL A 22 47.89 39.36 -31.33
N VAL A 23 46.93 38.78 -32.07
CA VAL A 23 46.22 37.55 -31.67
C VAL A 23 46.98 36.38 -32.24
N SER A 24 47.63 35.62 -31.34
CA SER A 24 48.15 34.28 -31.64
C SER A 24 47.01 33.28 -31.47
N PHE A 25 46.57 32.62 -32.54
CA PHE A 25 45.63 31.54 -32.50
C PHE A 25 46.34 30.25 -31.97
N ALA A 26 46.08 29.91 -30.74
CA ALA A 26 46.32 28.54 -30.23
C ALA A 26 45.07 27.70 -30.46
N THR A 27 45.13 26.75 -31.37
CA THR A 27 44.08 25.74 -31.59
C THR A 27 44.08 24.77 -30.41
N VAL A 28 43.14 24.95 -29.50
CA VAL A 28 42.86 23.93 -28.47
C VAL A 28 41.90 22.92 -29.09
N ALA A 29 42.38 21.72 -29.36
CA ALA A 29 41.54 20.58 -29.70
C ALA A 29 40.78 20.14 -28.42
N VAL A 30 39.50 20.48 -28.34
CA VAL A 30 38.59 19.94 -27.29
C VAL A 30 38.22 18.53 -27.70
N VAL A 31 38.87 17.54 -27.10
CA VAL A 31 38.43 16.13 -27.14
C VAL A 31 37.23 16.03 -26.20
N THR A 32 36.03 16.14 -26.74
CA THR A 32 34.80 15.75 -26.01
C THR A 32 34.75 14.24 -25.87
N GLY A 33 35.33 13.73 -24.78
CA GLY A 33 35.08 12.36 -24.35
C GLY A 33 33.62 12.24 -23.95
N MET A 34 32.80 11.61 -24.77
CA MET A 34 31.48 11.13 -24.37
C MET A 34 31.71 10.02 -23.34
N PHE A 35 31.61 10.36 -22.06
CA PHE A 35 31.43 9.36 -21.03
C PHE A 35 29.99 8.83 -21.16
N THR A 36 29.81 7.74 -21.91
CA THR A 36 28.62 6.93 -21.80
C THR A 36 28.72 6.22 -20.45
N THR A 37 27.99 6.72 -19.43
CA THR A 37 27.69 5.93 -18.25
C THR A 37 27.00 4.67 -18.76
N PRO A 38 27.49 3.46 -18.41
CA PRO A 38 26.74 2.27 -18.73
C PRO A 38 25.38 2.38 -18.02
N VAL A 39 24.30 2.36 -18.78
CA VAL A 39 22.97 2.07 -18.26
C VAL A 39 23.10 0.63 -17.78
N VAL A 40 23.20 0.46 -16.46
CA VAL A 40 23.04 -0.85 -15.84
C VAL A 40 21.59 -1.22 -16.14
N ALA A 41 21.39 -2.14 -17.08
CA ALA A 41 20.08 -2.72 -17.28
C ALA A 41 19.71 -3.41 -15.96
N ASP A 42 18.65 -2.94 -15.31
CA ASP A 42 18.11 -3.61 -14.14
C ASP A 42 17.89 -5.08 -14.49
N SER A 43 18.51 -5.94 -13.70
CA SER A 43 18.26 -7.38 -13.86
C SER A 43 16.79 -7.62 -13.46
N PRO A 44 16.02 -8.35 -14.28
CA PRO A 44 14.62 -8.61 -13.93
C PRO A 44 14.56 -9.29 -12.56
N LYS A 45 13.61 -8.84 -11.73
CA LYS A 45 13.29 -9.40 -10.40
C LYS A 45 13.14 -10.92 -10.51
N THR A 46 13.80 -11.65 -9.63
CA THR A 46 13.50 -13.07 -9.44
C THR A 46 12.18 -13.17 -8.68
N VAL A 47 11.15 -13.74 -9.32
CA VAL A 47 9.85 -13.98 -8.69
C VAL A 47 10.00 -15.09 -7.67
N ARG A 48 9.81 -14.78 -6.41
CA ARG A 48 9.93 -15.72 -5.29
C ARG A 48 8.58 -16.20 -4.76
N VAL A 49 7.58 -15.32 -4.76
CA VAL A 49 6.24 -15.58 -4.25
C VAL A 49 5.33 -16.03 -5.38
N GLY A 50 4.66 -17.15 -5.20
CA GLY A 50 3.68 -17.69 -6.13
C GLY A 50 2.34 -17.99 -5.45
N ALA A 51 1.28 -18.15 -6.24
CA ALA A 51 -0.06 -18.52 -5.80
C ALA A 51 -0.53 -19.79 -6.54
N SER A 52 -1.26 -20.64 -5.82
CA SER A 52 -1.90 -21.83 -6.36
C SER A 52 -3.21 -22.11 -5.63
N SER A 53 -4.01 -23.03 -6.12
CA SER A 53 -5.22 -23.49 -5.44
C SER A 53 -4.98 -24.10 -4.05
N SER A 54 -3.74 -24.49 -3.74
CA SER A 54 -3.35 -25.07 -2.44
C SER A 54 -2.77 -24.04 -1.46
N GLY A 55 -2.62 -22.78 -1.86
CA GLY A 55 -2.07 -21.72 -1.03
C GLY A 55 -0.97 -20.91 -1.71
N LEU A 56 -0.21 -20.15 -0.92
CA LEU A 56 0.95 -19.41 -1.39
C LEU A 56 2.20 -20.30 -1.39
N THR A 57 3.17 -19.92 -2.22
CA THR A 57 4.49 -20.57 -2.29
C THR A 57 5.58 -19.53 -2.20
N LEU A 58 6.70 -19.90 -1.56
CA LEU A 58 7.94 -19.15 -1.56
C LEU A 58 9.05 -20.00 -2.16
N ASP A 59 9.70 -19.50 -3.19
CA ASP A 59 10.71 -20.23 -3.96
C ASP A 59 10.23 -21.64 -4.41
N GLY A 60 8.93 -21.72 -4.74
CA GLY A 60 8.27 -22.95 -5.18
C GLY A 60 7.89 -23.93 -4.06
N GLN A 61 8.14 -23.62 -2.79
CA GLN A 61 7.74 -24.41 -1.64
C GLN A 61 6.47 -23.87 -1.00
N PRO A 62 5.60 -24.73 -0.40
CA PRO A 62 4.45 -24.24 0.36
C PRO A 62 4.85 -23.22 1.43
N TRP A 63 4.14 -22.12 1.48
CA TRP A 63 4.41 -21.02 2.41
C TRP A 63 3.11 -20.45 2.97
N TRP A 64 3.04 -20.34 4.29
CA TRP A 64 1.94 -19.71 5.00
C TRP A 64 2.45 -18.45 5.72
N PRO A 65 2.48 -17.29 5.05
CA PRO A 65 3.03 -16.08 5.62
C PRO A 65 2.26 -15.59 6.83
N THR A 66 3.03 -15.11 7.81
CA THR A 66 2.57 -14.27 8.91
C THR A 66 3.22 -12.90 8.81
N GLY A 67 2.67 -11.92 9.52
CA GLY A 67 3.23 -10.59 9.59
C GLY A 67 2.24 -9.56 10.09
N LEU A 68 2.47 -8.30 9.71
CA LEU A 68 1.74 -7.17 10.25
C LEU A 68 1.20 -6.26 9.13
N ASN A 69 0.07 -5.63 9.41
CA ASN A 69 -0.24 -4.36 8.81
C ASN A 69 0.56 -3.28 9.54
N ALA A 70 1.33 -2.50 8.78
CA ALA A 70 2.11 -1.39 9.31
C ALA A 70 1.87 -0.17 8.41
N TYR A 71 0.63 0.32 8.42
CA TYR A 71 0.09 1.28 7.48
C TYR A 71 0.82 2.63 7.45
N GLN A 72 1.56 2.97 8.52
CA GLN A 72 2.25 4.26 8.68
C GLN A 72 3.67 4.30 8.11
N LEU A 73 4.23 3.23 7.55
CA LEU A 73 5.66 3.16 7.22
C LEU A 73 6.10 4.10 6.09
N ALA A 74 5.22 4.42 5.14
CA ALA A 74 5.57 5.11 3.90
C ALA A 74 5.85 6.61 4.04
N THR A 75 5.76 7.19 5.23
CA THR A 75 6.02 8.61 5.49
C THR A 75 6.25 8.88 6.97
N ASP A 76 6.94 9.97 7.28
CA ASP A 76 7.33 10.38 8.63
C ASP A 76 6.61 11.64 9.16
N TRP A 77 5.57 12.12 8.46
CA TRP A 77 4.94 13.42 8.75
C TRP A 77 3.77 13.38 9.73
N SER A 78 3.33 12.19 10.19
CA SER A 78 2.22 12.04 11.15
C SER A 78 2.43 10.81 12.01
N VAL A 79 2.35 10.97 13.34
CA VAL A 79 2.49 9.87 14.31
C VAL A 79 1.13 9.59 14.93
N ASN A 80 0.69 8.33 14.91
CA ASN A 80 -0.55 7.81 15.52
C ASN A 80 -1.85 8.56 15.16
N PHE A 81 -1.85 9.32 14.05
CA PHE A 81 -3.02 10.01 13.49
C PHE A 81 -3.45 9.44 12.14
N GLY A 82 -3.04 8.21 11.86
CA GLY A 82 -3.55 7.40 10.79
C GLY A 82 -2.81 7.49 9.46
N CYS A 83 -1.88 8.43 9.24
CA CYS A 83 -1.33 8.57 7.90
C CYS A 83 0.17 8.31 7.77
N GLY A 84 0.96 8.51 8.81
CA GLY A 84 2.38 8.28 8.78
C GLY A 84 2.99 8.28 10.17
N ALA A 85 4.21 7.78 10.30
CA ALA A 85 4.94 7.76 11.55
C ALA A 85 6.45 7.74 11.30
N MET A 86 7.20 8.29 12.23
CA MET A 86 8.65 8.12 12.26
C MET A 86 8.94 6.71 12.80
N VAL A 87 9.36 5.81 11.92
CA VAL A 87 9.69 4.42 12.26
C VAL A 87 11.15 4.15 11.92
N ASP A 88 11.86 3.54 12.84
CA ASP A 88 13.14 2.90 12.51
C ASP A 88 12.83 1.63 11.70
N LEU A 89 12.94 1.74 10.38
CA LEU A 89 12.58 0.66 9.46
C LEU A 89 13.48 -0.57 9.64
N ASP A 90 14.77 -0.39 9.92
CA ASP A 90 15.68 -1.51 10.16
C ASP A 90 15.35 -2.23 11.47
N ALA A 91 14.99 -1.51 12.52
CA ALA A 91 14.52 -2.10 13.77
C ALA A 91 13.19 -2.84 13.56
N TYR A 92 12.23 -2.25 12.84
CA TYR A 92 10.92 -2.86 12.56
C TYR A 92 11.07 -4.16 11.76
N PHE A 93 11.70 -4.13 10.59
CA PHE A 93 11.84 -5.31 9.76
C PHE A 93 12.77 -6.36 10.41
N GLY A 94 13.77 -5.92 11.18
CA GLY A 94 14.67 -6.81 11.92
C GLY A 94 14.00 -7.53 13.12
N SER A 95 12.87 -7.03 13.62
CA SER A 95 12.11 -7.68 14.70
C SER A 95 11.20 -8.83 14.24
N LEU A 96 10.94 -8.91 12.94
CA LEU A 96 10.12 -9.95 12.34
C LEU A 96 10.96 -11.15 11.87
N PRO A 97 10.44 -12.38 11.94
CA PRO A 97 11.12 -13.54 11.36
C PRO A 97 11.30 -13.38 9.84
N PRO A 98 12.38 -13.96 9.27
CA PRO A 98 12.59 -13.92 7.82
C PRO A 98 11.38 -14.41 7.04
N ASN A 99 11.13 -13.80 5.90
CA ASN A 99 9.99 -14.08 5.03
C ASN A 99 8.61 -13.72 5.61
N SER A 100 8.55 -12.88 6.64
CA SER A 100 7.27 -12.27 7.04
C SER A 100 6.77 -11.29 5.99
N VAL A 101 5.48 -10.98 6.05
CA VAL A 101 4.82 -10.03 5.14
C VAL A 101 4.36 -8.79 5.90
N THR A 102 4.69 -7.63 5.37
CA THR A 102 4.15 -6.34 5.84
C THR A 102 3.23 -5.75 4.79
N ARG A 103 1.95 -5.58 5.13
CA ARG A 103 1.00 -4.82 4.31
C ARG A 103 1.03 -3.37 4.77
N PHE A 104 1.24 -2.42 3.84
CA PHE A 104 1.38 -1.01 4.18
C PHE A 104 0.74 -0.10 3.12
N ASN A 105 0.38 1.12 3.53
CA ASN A 105 -0.22 2.10 2.63
C ASN A 105 0.84 2.71 1.71
N ALA A 106 0.71 2.46 0.42
CA ALA A 106 1.48 3.09 -0.65
C ALA A 106 0.61 4.06 -1.45
N PHE A 107 -0.13 4.92 -0.73
CA PHE A 107 -1.06 5.87 -1.34
C PHE A 107 -0.33 7.04 -1.99
N GLN A 108 -0.89 7.57 -3.07
CA GLN A 108 -0.35 8.74 -3.76
C GLN A 108 -0.07 9.91 -2.80
N ALA A 109 -0.99 10.18 -1.87
CA ALA A 109 -0.86 11.27 -0.90
C ALA A 109 0.36 11.13 0.03
N LEU A 110 0.84 9.92 0.27
CA LEU A 110 2.02 9.67 1.09
C LEU A 110 3.33 9.93 0.31
N ALA A 111 3.27 9.87 -1.03
CA ALA A 111 4.37 10.24 -1.91
C ALA A 111 4.39 11.74 -2.27
N VAL A 112 3.49 12.56 -1.73
CA VAL A 112 3.51 14.01 -1.92
C VAL A 112 4.15 14.68 -0.70
N ASN A 113 5.30 15.30 -0.90
CA ASN A 113 6.00 16.05 0.14
C ASN A 113 5.13 17.23 0.63
N LYS A 114 4.83 17.26 1.91
CA LYS A 114 3.89 18.22 2.52
C LYS A 114 4.40 19.66 2.56
N VAL A 115 5.71 19.86 2.37
CA VAL A 115 6.34 21.19 2.35
C VAL A 115 6.44 21.74 0.93
N SER A 116 6.92 20.93 -0.01
CA SER A 116 7.14 21.36 -1.40
C SER A 116 5.91 21.14 -2.29
N GLY A 117 5.00 20.24 -1.93
CA GLY A 117 3.87 19.81 -2.77
C GLY A 117 4.28 18.99 -4.00
N GLN A 118 5.54 18.58 -4.09
CA GLN A 118 6.06 17.77 -5.18
C GLN A 118 6.08 16.28 -4.81
N MET A 119 6.11 15.41 -5.82
CA MET A 119 6.29 13.98 -5.60
C MET A 119 7.64 13.71 -4.93
N ASP A 120 7.63 12.86 -3.91
CA ASP A 120 8.77 12.42 -3.12
C ASP A 120 8.60 10.94 -2.78
N PHE A 121 9.29 10.10 -3.50
CA PHE A 121 9.22 8.64 -3.33
C PHE A 121 10.17 8.11 -2.25
N GLY A 122 11.08 8.95 -1.74
CA GLY A 122 12.12 8.54 -0.79
C GLY A 122 11.62 7.74 0.41
N PRO A 123 10.55 8.16 1.12
CA PRO A 123 10.00 7.40 2.24
C PRO A 123 9.50 6.00 1.85
N MET A 124 8.84 5.85 0.70
CA MET A 124 8.38 4.55 0.20
C MET A 124 9.53 3.67 -0.29
N ASP A 125 10.50 4.24 -1.02
CA ASP A 125 11.70 3.54 -1.45
C ASP A 125 12.42 2.93 -0.23
N ALA A 126 12.53 3.70 0.86
CA ALA A 126 13.15 3.24 2.09
C ALA A 126 12.43 2.03 2.74
N VAL A 127 11.11 1.91 2.61
CA VAL A 127 10.35 0.75 3.10
C VAL A 127 10.73 -0.50 2.32
N PHE A 128 10.74 -0.44 0.98
CA PHE A 128 11.11 -1.59 0.14
C PHE A 128 12.56 -2.00 0.34
N ASP A 129 13.47 -1.04 0.40
CA ASP A 129 14.90 -1.27 0.66
C ASP A 129 15.12 -1.95 2.03
N ALA A 130 14.46 -1.49 3.08
CA ALA A 130 14.57 -2.08 4.41
C ALA A 130 13.99 -3.49 4.45
N ALA A 131 12.81 -3.71 3.87
CA ALA A 131 12.21 -5.04 3.75
C ALA A 131 13.15 -6.01 3.03
N ALA A 132 13.74 -5.60 1.91
CA ALA A 132 14.68 -6.41 1.14
C ALA A 132 15.95 -6.76 1.94
N ARG A 133 16.54 -5.79 2.68
CA ARG A 133 17.71 -6.05 3.54
C ARG A 133 17.46 -7.09 4.62
N HIS A 134 16.23 -7.17 5.12
CA HIS A 134 15.82 -8.10 6.18
C HIS A 134 15.17 -9.39 5.64
N ASN A 135 15.21 -9.65 4.33
CA ASN A 135 14.53 -10.78 3.68
C ASN A 135 13.04 -10.85 4.01
N GLN A 136 12.38 -9.69 4.03
CA GLN A 136 10.96 -9.55 4.28
C GLN A 136 10.22 -9.27 2.97
N PHE A 137 8.90 -9.49 2.99
CA PHE A 137 8.01 -9.19 1.88
C PHE A 137 7.03 -8.08 2.23
N THR A 138 6.52 -7.42 1.18
CA THR A 138 5.56 -6.34 1.33
C THR A 138 4.34 -6.55 0.42
N ILE A 139 3.20 -6.03 0.87
CA ILE A 139 1.99 -5.82 0.07
C ILE A 139 1.68 -4.32 0.12
N PRO A 140 2.13 -3.53 -0.87
CA PRO A 140 1.77 -2.12 -0.96
C PRO A 140 0.31 -1.98 -1.41
N VAL A 141 -0.50 -1.27 -0.61
CA VAL A 141 -1.87 -0.88 -0.92
C VAL A 141 -1.84 0.46 -1.66
N LEU A 142 -2.34 0.51 -2.89
CA LEU A 142 -2.18 1.69 -3.76
C LEU A 142 -3.23 2.78 -3.49
N SER A 143 -4.40 2.44 -2.98
CA SER A 143 -5.44 3.39 -2.58
C SER A 143 -6.34 2.82 -1.49
N PRO A 144 -6.89 3.64 -0.57
CA PRO A 144 -7.93 3.19 0.35
C PRO A 144 -9.31 3.29 -0.29
N GLN A 145 -10.29 2.56 0.23
CA GLN A 145 -11.70 2.74 -0.11
C GLN A 145 -12.22 4.11 0.31
N ASP A 146 -11.92 4.49 1.53
CA ASP A 146 -12.35 5.77 2.07
C ASP A 146 -11.35 6.90 1.75
N SER A 147 -11.70 8.11 2.15
CA SER A 147 -10.86 9.28 1.92
C SER A 147 -9.62 9.37 2.82
N GLY A 148 -9.49 8.45 3.77
CA GLY A 148 -8.46 8.52 4.80
C GLY A 148 -7.05 8.40 4.25
N CYS A 149 -6.20 9.36 4.60
CA CYS A 149 -4.76 9.36 4.27
C CYS A 149 -4.41 9.44 2.77
N ASP A 150 -5.38 9.59 1.87
CA ASP A 150 -5.17 9.71 0.43
C ASP A 150 -5.76 11.03 -0.11
N ASP A 151 -6.39 10.99 -1.25
CA ASP A 151 -6.94 12.13 -2.00
C ASP A 151 -8.17 12.81 -1.37
N GLY A 152 -8.69 12.27 -0.29
CA GLY A 152 -9.90 12.80 0.36
C GLY A 152 -11.21 12.39 -0.33
N LEU A 153 -11.15 11.50 -1.33
CA LEU A 153 -12.29 11.03 -2.09
C LEU A 153 -12.73 9.63 -1.65
N PHE A 154 -13.99 9.49 -1.24
CA PHE A 154 -14.60 8.18 -1.08
C PHE A 154 -14.80 7.53 -2.45
N LYS A 155 -14.33 6.29 -2.61
CA LYS A 155 -14.42 5.54 -3.86
C LYS A 155 -15.83 4.96 -4.01
N SER A 156 -16.75 5.78 -4.54
CA SER A 156 -18.14 5.36 -4.80
C SER A 156 -18.22 4.45 -6.04
N ARG A 157 -19.42 3.94 -6.33
CA ARG A 157 -19.66 3.14 -7.54
C ARG A 157 -19.13 3.81 -8.83
N ASP A 158 -19.35 5.12 -8.97
CA ASP A 158 -18.92 5.84 -10.19
C ASP A 158 -17.39 5.93 -10.28
N TRP A 159 -16.70 6.01 -9.13
CA TRP A 159 -15.25 5.92 -9.10
C TRP A 159 -14.77 4.58 -9.70
N TYR A 160 -15.34 3.45 -9.31
CA TYR A 160 -14.98 2.14 -9.84
C TYR A 160 -15.33 1.95 -11.32
N THR A 161 -16.32 2.69 -11.83
CA THR A 161 -16.71 2.62 -13.25
C THR A 161 -15.70 3.35 -14.13
N ASP A 162 -15.44 4.64 -13.87
CA ASP A 162 -14.60 5.46 -14.75
C ASP A 162 -13.77 6.52 -14.01
N ASP A 163 -14.21 7.02 -12.83
CA ASP A 163 -13.57 8.18 -12.19
C ASP A 163 -12.17 7.86 -11.64
N TRP A 164 -11.80 6.58 -11.47
CA TRP A 164 -10.43 6.18 -11.12
C TRP A 164 -9.39 6.60 -12.17
N LYS A 165 -9.83 6.89 -13.41
CA LYS A 165 -9.01 7.41 -14.52
C LYS A 165 -8.96 8.93 -14.55
N VAL A 166 -9.78 9.59 -13.73
CA VAL A 166 -9.90 11.06 -13.69
C VAL A 166 -9.09 11.62 -12.54
N ALA A 167 -8.24 12.61 -12.83
CA ALA A 167 -7.43 13.23 -11.80
C ALA A 167 -8.27 14.08 -10.83
N ASN A 168 -8.27 13.73 -9.56
CA ASN A 168 -8.81 14.54 -8.47
C ASN A 168 -7.66 15.33 -7.83
N LEU A 169 -7.30 16.48 -8.42
CA LEU A 169 -6.13 17.24 -8.01
C LEU A 169 -6.37 17.98 -6.69
N ILE A 170 -5.72 17.53 -5.63
CA ILE A 170 -5.82 18.12 -4.29
C ILE A 170 -4.42 18.54 -3.82
N PRO A 171 -4.19 19.85 -3.58
CA PRO A 171 -2.90 20.34 -3.13
C PRO A 171 -2.36 19.58 -1.91
N GLY A 172 -1.13 19.07 -2.02
CA GLY A 172 -0.47 18.32 -0.96
C GLY A 172 -0.99 16.89 -0.72
N ARG A 173 -1.90 16.38 -1.58
CA ARG A 173 -2.44 15.03 -1.48
C ARG A 173 -2.48 14.29 -2.81
N ALA A 174 -3.12 14.86 -3.84
CA ALA A 174 -3.31 14.20 -5.12
C ALA A 174 -2.82 15.10 -6.26
N THR A 175 -1.97 14.56 -7.12
CA THR A 175 -1.37 15.26 -8.27
C THR A 175 -1.73 14.60 -9.60
N MET A 176 -2.36 13.42 -9.56
CA MET A 176 -2.71 12.62 -10.74
C MET A 176 -3.94 11.74 -10.44
N SER A 177 -4.46 11.08 -11.47
CA SER A 177 -5.51 10.06 -11.32
C SER A 177 -4.99 8.83 -10.56
N PHE A 178 -5.89 7.97 -10.06
CA PHE A 178 -5.47 6.67 -9.52
C PHE A 178 -4.80 5.81 -10.60
N GLN A 179 -5.31 5.84 -11.83
CA GLN A 179 -4.69 5.12 -12.96
C GLN A 179 -3.23 5.53 -13.16
N ASP A 180 -2.96 6.84 -13.23
CA ASP A 180 -1.59 7.36 -13.38
C ASP A 180 -0.71 7.03 -12.17
N TRP A 181 -1.28 7.07 -10.96
CA TRP A 181 -0.59 6.68 -9.74
C TRP A 181 -0.21 5.20 -9.77
N MET A 182 -1.17 4.31 -10.07
CA MET A 182 -0.93 2.88 -10.21
C MET A 182 0.19 2.61 -11.23
N HIS A 183 0.13 3.24 -12.41
CA HIS A 183 1.17 3.09 -13.43
C HIS A 183 2.53 3.57 -12.91
N THR A 184 2.57 4.73 -12.24
CA THR A 184 3.81 5.31 -11.70
C THR A 184 4.41 4.43 -10.61
N ALA A 185 3.60 3.99 -9.66
CA ALA A 185 4.02 3.17 -8.53
C ALA A 185 4.50 1.80 -8.97
N VAL A 186 3.72 1.12 -9.81
CA VAL A 186 4.05 -0.23 -10.28
C VAL A 186 5.29 -0.20 -11.18
N ASP A 187 5.40 0.75 -12.12
CA ASP A 187 6.60 0.85 -12.97
C ASP A 187 7.87 1.13 -12.16
N ARG A 188 7.75 1.96 -11.11
CA ARG A 188 8.87 2.27 -10.21
C ARG A 188 9.34 1.06 -9.42
N TRP A 189 8.42 0.31 -8.83
CA TRP A 189 8.75 -0.73 -7.84
C TRP A 189 8.57 -2.18 -8.33
N LYS A 190 8.20 -2.41 -9.58
CA LYS A 190 8.04 -3.78 -10.14
C LYS A 190 9.29 -4.67 -10.02
N ASN A 191 10.47 -4.06 -9.90
CA ASN A 191 11.73 -4.78 -9.73
C ASN A 191 12.16 -4.94 -8.27
N GLU A 192 11.40 -4.39 -7.31
CA GLU A 192 11.71 -4.53 -5.89
C GLU A 192 11.52 -5.97 -5.43
N PRO A 193 12.58 -6.63 -4.92
CA PRO A 193 12.51 -8.04 -4.55
C PRO A 193 11.60 -8.31 -3.34
N SER A 194 11.30 -7.28 -2.57
CA SER A 194 10.43 -7.37 -1.40
C SER A 194 8.93 -7.32 -1.74
N VAL A 195 8.52 -6.92 -2.95
CA VAL A 195 7.09 -6.88 -3.29
C VAL A 195 6.58 -8.29 -3.57
N ALA A 196 5.70 -8.81 -2.70
CA ALA A 196 5.03 -10.11 -2.83
C ALA A 196 3.78 -10.03 -3.70
N ALA A 197 2.98 -9.01 -3.48
CA ALA A 197 1.74 -8.78 -4.23
C ALA A 197 1.39 -7.28 -4.24
N TRP A 198 0.69 -6.84 -5.28
CA TRP A 198 0.06 -5.52 -5.37
C TRP A 198 -1.37 -5.58 -4.86
N GLU A 199 -1.79 -4.55 -4.15
CA GLU A 199 -3.19 -4.36 -3.77
C GLU A 199 -3.70 -3.05 -4.36
N LEU A 200 -4.70 -3.15 -5.26
CA LEU A 200 -5.22 -1.99 -5.97
C LEU A 200 -5.93 -1.02 -5.02
N VAL A 201 -6.88 -1.54 -4.24
CA VAL A 201 -7.67 -0.76 -3.28
C VAL A 201 -7.85 -1.59 -2.01
N GLY A 202 -7.54 -1.01 -0.86
CA GLY A 202 -7.86 -1.59 0.43
C GLY A 202 -9.36 -1.47 0.71
N GLU A 203 -10.04 -2.59 0.96
CA GLU A 203 -11.45 -2.70 1.33
C GLU A 203 -12.46 -2.17 0.26
N PRO A 204 -12.31 -2.50 -1.04
CA PRO A 204 -13.11 -1.93 -2.11
C PRO A 204 -14.60 -2.17 -1.92
N GLU A 205 -15.41 -1.10 -2.05
CA GLU A 205 -16.85 -1.12 -1.86
C GLU A 205 -17.55 -0.14 -2.81
N PRO A 206 -18.03 -0.57 -4.00
CA PRO A 206 -18.70 0.29 -4.97
C PRO A 206 -20.14 0.63 -4.54
N SER A 207 -20.27 1.34 -3.44
CA SER A 207 -21.53 1.82 -2.87
C SER A 207 -21.87 3.22 -3.35
N LEU A 208 -23.10 3.68 -3.07
CA LEU A 208 -23.55 5.04 -3.30
C LEU A 208 -23.66 5.78 -1.97
N CYS A 209 -23.10 6.97 -1.94
CA CYS A 209 -23.24 7.88 -0.80
C CYS A 209 -24.59 8.63 -0.88
N THR A 210 -25.37 8.58 0.19
CA THR A 210 -26.62 9.33 0.27
C THR A 210 -26.44 10.70 0.95
N ASP A 211 -25.26 10.94 1.52
CA ASP A 211 -24.86 12.23 2.08
C ASP A 211 -23.41 12.57 1.73
N ALA A 212 -23.00 13.81 1.96
CA ALA A 212 -21.66 14.28 1.63
C ALA A 212 -20.54 13.67 2.50
N ALA A 213 -20.87 13.12 3.67
CA ALA A 213 -19.91 12.49 4.57
C ALA A 213 -19.70 11.01 4.24
N CYS A 214 -20.58 10.44 3.44
CA CYS A 214 -20.55 9.04 3.02
C CYS A 214 -20.38 8.05 4.18
N ASN A 215 -21.08 8.28 5.28
CA ASN A 215 -21.02 7.41 6.44
C ASN A 215 -21.53 6.00 6.09
N TRP A 216 -20.92 4.96 6.66
CA TRP A 216 -21.25 3.56 6.36
C TRP A 216 -22.75 3.23 6.54
N TRP A 217 -23.44 3.88 7.50
CA TRP A 217 -24.90 3.69 7.74
C TRP A 217 -25.81 4.46 6.80
N THR A 218 -25.25 5.34 5.97
CA THR A 218 -25.99 6.12 4.95
C THR A 218 -25.68 5.64 3.53
N ARG A 219 -24.78 4.67 3.38
CA ARG A 219 -24.46 4.09 2.08
C ARG A 219 -25.57 3.16 1.61
N THR A 220 -25.76 3.09 0.31
CA THR A 220 -26.64 2.10 -0.33
C THR A 220 -25.86 1.27 -1.33
N CYS A 221 -26.26 -0.01 -1.48
CA CYS A 221 -25.61 -0.92 -2.39
C CYS A 221 -26.43 -1.05 -3.69
N PRO A 222 -25.95 -0.53 -4.82
CA PRO A 222 -26.55 -0.76 -6.12
C PRO A 222 -26.56 -2.25 -6.49
N SER A 223 -27.57 -2.66 -7.25
CA SER A 223 -27.71 -4.06 -7.64
C SER A 223 -26.64 -4.55 -8.62
N ASP A 224 -25.88 -3.65 -9.24
CA ASP A 224 -24.78 -3.94 -10.17
C ASP A 224 -23.40 -3.77 -9.53
N SER A 225 -23.32 -3.60 -8.21
CA SER A 225 -22.03 -3.34 -7.51
C SER A 225 -21.01 -4.46 -7.74
N ALA A 226 -21.44 -5.71 -7.77
CA ALA A 226 -20.54 -6.83 -8.03
C ALA A 226 -19.99 -6.79 -9.46
N GLN A 227 -20.83 -6.46 -10.45
CA GLN A 227 -20.40 -6.30 -11.84
C GLN A 227 -19.41 -5.16 -12.00
N VAL A 228 -19.70 -4.01 -11.41
CA VAL A 228 -18.81 -2.83 -11.41
C VAL A 228 -17.45 -3.17 -10.77
N LEU A 229 -17.44 -3.84 -9.63
CA LEU A 229 -16.21 -4.22 -8.96
C LEU A 229 -15.41 -5.25 -9.77
N ARG A 230 -16.09 -6.22 -10.39
CA ARG A 230 -15.46 -7.19 -11.27
C ARG A 230 -14.82 -6.51 -12.48
N GLU A 231 -15.54 -5.61 -13.16
CA GLU A 231 -15.04 -4.85 -14.32
C GLU A 231 -13.86 -3.97 -13.96
N PHE A 232 -13.85 -3.39 -12.76
CA PHE A 232 -12.70 -2.65 -12.24
C PHE A 232 -11.47 -3.55 -12.11
N PHE A 233 -11.58 -4.73 -11.48
CA PHE A 233 -10.45 -5.65 -11.36
C PHE A 233 -9.99 -6.19 -12.72
N ASP A 234 -10.92 -6.49 -13.62
CA ASP A 234 -10.58 -6.96 -14.94
C ASP A 234 -9.85 -5.87 -15.75
N THR A 235 -10.20 -4.59 -15.58
CA THR A 235 -9.58 -3.48 -16.31
C THR A 235 -8.30 -2.99 -15.64
N ALA A 236 -8.35 -2.56 -14.38
CA ALA A 236 -7.20 -2.03 -13.67
C ALA A 236 -6.14 -3.12 -13.41
N GLY A 237 -6.59 -4.34 -13.12
CA GLY A 237 -5.70 -5.49 -12.97
C GLY A 237 -4.98 -5.85 -14.28
N ALA A 238 -5.66 -5.77 -15.43
CA ALA A 238 -5.03 -5.98 -16.73
C ALA A 238 -3.95 -4.92 -17.03
N GLU A 239 -4.22 -3.65 -16.70
CA GLU A 239 -3.25 -2.57 -16.87
C GLU A 239 -2.02 -2.77 -15.95
N LEU A 240 -2.26 -3.13 -14.69
CA LEU A 240 -1.17 -3.45 -13.75
C LEU A 240 -0.34 -4.63 -14.26
N ARG A 241 -1.00 -5.72 -14.67
CA ARG A 241 -0.34 -6.93 -15.20
C ARG A 241 0.48 -6.66 -16.47
N ALA A 242 0.09 -5.67 -17.27
CA ALA A 242 0.86 -5.26 -18.44
C ALA A 242 2.18 -4.56 -18.06
N ILE A 243 2.24 -3.91 -16.90
CA ILE A 243 3.44 -3.22 -16.38
C ILE A 243 4.32 -4.20 -15.59
N ASP A 244 3.70 -5.01 -14.74
CA ASP A 244 4.36 -6.06 -13.93
C ASP A 244 3.69 -7.42 -14.17
N PRO A 245 4.19 -8.20 -15.13
CA PRO A 245 3.56 -9.46 -15.52
C PRO A 245 3.71 -10.58 -14.49
N ASN A 246 4.57 -10.41 -13.48
CA ASN A 246 5.03 -11.51 -12.64
C ASN A 246 4.60 -11.41 -11.17
N THR A 247 4.42 -10.22 -10.63
CA THR A 247 4.02 -10.03 -9.23
C THR A 247 2.53 -10.32 -9.08
N LEU A 248 2.15 -10.96 -7.99
CA LEU A 248 0.75 -11.28 -7.69
C LEU A 248 -0.08 -10.02 -7.47
N ILE A 249 -1.39 -10.11 -7.71
CA ILE A 249 -2.37 -9.06 -7.42
C ILE A 249 -3.36 -9.60 -6.39
N THR A 250 -3.58 -8.86 -5.30
CA THR A 250 -4.54 -9.21 -4.26
C THR A 250 -5.76 -8.30 -4.26
N ALA A 251 -6.88 -8.85 -3.85
CA ALA A 251 -8.19 -8.23 -4.03
C ALA A 251 -8.55 -7.11 -3.04
N GLY A 252 -7.93 -7.10 -1.86
CA GLY A 252 -8.23 -6.10 -0.82
C GLY A 252 -9.57 -6.27 -0.10
N TYR A 253 -10.34 -7.34 -0.34
CA TYR A 253 -11.70 -7.50 0.21
C TYR A 253 -11.73 -7.58 1.73
N VAL A 254 -12.70 -6.90 2.38
CA VAL A 254 -13.05 -7.19 3.77
C VAL A 254 -13.64 -8.60 3.92
N GLY A 255 -14.42 -9.05 2.93
CA GLY A 255 -15.02 -10.38 2.91
C GLY A 255 -16.26 -10.56 3.81
N GLY A 256 -16.57 -9.60 4.68
CA GLY A 256 -17.65 -9.66 5.65
C GLY A 256 -19.04 -9.30 5.12
N GLY A 257 -19.22 -9.13 3.81
CA GLY A 257 -20.52 -8.84 3.19
C GLY A 257 -20.70 -7.38 2.75
N GLN A 258 -19.60 -6.68 2.43
CA GLN A 258 -19.62 -5.32 1.89
C GLN A 258 -20.29 -5.30 0.50
N CYS A 259 -20.73 -4.10 0.10
CA CYS A 259 -21.30 -3.86 -1.20
C CYS A 259 -20.37 -4.32 -2.32
N GLY A 260 -20.88 -5.16 -3.23
CA GLY A 260 -20.11 -5.77 -4.31
C GLY A 260 -19.45 -7.11 -3.96
N THR A 261 -19.39 -7.50 -2.68
CA THR A 261 -18.82 -8.79 -2.24
C THR A 261 -19.68 -9.53 -1.22
N ALA A 262 -20.97 -9.19 -1.11
CA ALA A 262 -21.90 -9.86 -0.21
C ALA A 262 -22.34 -11.22 -0.76
N GLY A 263 -22.44 -12.25 0.09
CA GLY A 263 -22.93 -13.57 -0.30
C GLY A 263 -22.14 -14.18 -1.47
N ASP A 264 -22.83 -14.53 -2.56
CA ASP A 264 -22.21 -15.15 -3.72
C ASP A 264 -21.49 -14.15 -4.65
N ASP A 265 -21.71 -12.85 -4.49
CA ASP A 265 -20.98 -11.80 -5.22
C ASP A 265 -19.48 -11.88 -4.95
N TYR A 266 -19.07 -12.29 -3.75
CA TYR A 266 -17.66 -12.51 -3.41
C TYR A 266 -17.00 -13.51 -4.39
N GLN A 267 -17.63 -14.65 -4.63
CA GLN A 267 -17.12 -15.64 -5.59
C GLN A 267 -17.11 -15.08 -7.00
N TYR A 268 -18.20 -14.43 -7.44
CA TYR A 268 -18.31 -13.84 -8.77
C TYR A 268 -17.19 -12.81 -9.06
N VAL A 269 -16.92 -11.90 -8.12
CA VAL A 269 -15.84 -10.92 -8.29
C VAL A 269 -14.47 -11.61 -8.27
N SER A 270 -14.32 -12.63 -7.44
CA SER A 270 -13.08 -13.41 -7.31
C SER A 270 -12.72 -14.25 -8.55
N GLU A 271 -13.62 -14.43 -9.49
CA GLU A 271 -13.35 -15.10 -10.78
C GLU A 271 -12.56 -14.22 -11.77
N SER A 272 -12.25 -12.94 -11.42
CA SER A 272 -11.37 -12.11 -12.25
C SER A 272 -10.03 -12.78 -12.50
N ASP A 273 -9.60 -12.88 -13.75
CA ASP A 273 -8.30 -13.47 -14.12
C ASP A 273 -7.10 -12.64 -13.63
N PHE A 274 -7.34 -11.42 -13.18
CA PHE A 274 -6.30 -10.49 -12.72
C PHE A 274 -6.20 -10.39 -11.20
N VAL A 275 -6.97 -11.15 -10.45
CA VAL A 275 -6.85 -11.29 -8.99
C VAL A 275 -6.26 -12.68 -8.70
N ASP A 276 -5.08 -12.73 -8.09
CA ASP A 276 -4.37 -13.97 -7.77
C ASP A 276 -4.63 -14.43 -6.33
N ILE A 277 -4.82 -13.49 -5.39
CA ILE A 277 -5.00 -13.74 -3.96
C ILE A 277 -6.30 -13.09 -3.49
N LEU A 278 -7.17 -13.86 -2.85
CA LEU A 278 -8.37 -13.33 -2.20
C LEU A 278 -8.05 -12.88 -0.79
N GLN A 279 -8.86 -11.97 -0.24
CA GLN A 279 -8.68 -11.49 1.13
C GLN A 279 -9.94 -11.65 1.98
N TYR A 280 -9.68 -11.71 3.30
CA TYR A 280 -10.65 -11.56 4.37
C TYR A 280 -10.05 -10.74 5.50
N HIS A 281 -10.84 -9.84 6.11
CA HIS A 281 -10.45 -9.07 7.28
C HIS A 281 -11.22 -9.57 8.50
N ASP A 282 -10.51 -10.10 9.49
CA ASP A 282 -11.07 -10.75 10.67
C ASP A 282 -11.05 -9.82 11.89
N TYR A 283 -12.16 -9.15 12.11
CA TYR A 283 -12.46 -8.42 13.33
C TYR A 283 -13.60 -9.07 14.14
N GLY A 284 -13.78 -10.38 13.98
CA GLY A 284 -14.78 -11.15 14.69
C GLY A 284 -14.43 -11.42 16.14
N ALA A 285 -15.24 -12.27 16.82
CA ALA A 285 -15.09 -12.54 18.23
C ALA A 285 -13.71 -13.09 18.57
N ASP A 286 -13.21 -12.68 19.74
CA ASP A 286 -11.88 -13.00 20.25
C ASP A 286 -11.65 -14.51 20.37
N GLY A 287 -10.51 -14.97 19.90
CA GLY A 287 -10.13 -16.39 19.91
C GLY A 287 -10.99 -17.30 19.01
N VAL A 288 -11.90 -16.77 18.18
CA VAL A 288 -12.73 -17.57 17.27
C VAL A 288 -12.06 -17.67 15.89
N PRO A 289 -11.59 -18.86 15.47
CA PRO A 289 -10.82 -19.01 14.22
C PRO A 289 -11.62 -18.73 12.94
N LEU A 290 -12.91 -19.08 12.93
CA LEU A 290 -13.77 -18.95 11.75
C LEU A 290 -14.96 -18.02 12.09
N PRO A 291 -14.73 -16.70 12.12
CA PRO A 291 -15.76 -15.74 12.48
C PRO A 291 -16.77 -15.54 11.36
N GLY A 292 -17.86 -14.87 11.69
CA GLY A 292 -18.91 -14.47 10.78
C GLY A 292 -20.03 -15.50 10.65
N ASP A 293 -20.94 -15.24 9.74
CA ASP A 293 -22.14 -16.04 9.52
C ASP A 293 -21.99 -17.04 8.33
N GLN A 294 -23.04 -17.81 8.08
CA GLN A 294 -23.03 -18.81 6.99
C GLN A 294 -22.98 -18.20 5.58
N TRP A 295 -23.20 -16.88 5.44
CA TRP A 295 -23.26 -16.22 4.14
C TRP A 295 -21.97 -15.44 3.82
N ASN A 296 -21.37 -14.82 4.83
CA ASN A 296 -20.25 -13.90 4.68
C ASN A 296 -19.06 -14.24 5.61
N GLY A 297 -19.19 -15.28 6.47
CA GLY A 297 -18.13 -15.65 7.39
C GLY A 297 -16.94 -16.30 6.70
N LEU A 298 -15.80 -16.34 7.40
CA LEU A 298 -14.54 -16.85 6.87
C LEU A 298 -14.64 -18.27 6.32
N ALA A 299 -15.42 -19.16 6.99
CA ALA A 299 -15.64 -20.52 6.50
C ALA A 299 -16.27 -20.53 5.09
N ARG A 300 -17.25 -19.65 4.85
CA ARG A 300 -17.87 -19.50 3.52
C ARG A 300 -16.87 -18.97 2.49
N ARG A 301 -16.02 -18.02 2.87
CA ARG A 301 -15.01 -17.45 1.98
C ARG A 301 -13.93 -18.46 1.59
N ILE A 302 -13.52 -19.33 2.51
CA ILE A 302 -12.62 -20.46 2.20
C ILE A 302 -13.26 -21.41 1.17
N GLU A 303 -14.54 -21.73 1.32
CA GLU A 303 -15.26 -22.55 0.33
C GLU A 303 -15.28 -21.86 -1.05
N GLN A 304 -15.64 -20.56 -1.11
CA GLN A 304 -15.69 -19.80 -2.35
C GLN A 304 -14.31 -19.65 -3.01
N ALA A 305 -13.26 -19.44 -2.21
CA ALA A 305 -11.87 -19.41 -2.67
C ALA A 305 -11.46 -20.75 -3.31
N THR A 306 -11.85 -21.86 -2.68
CA THR A 306 -11.64 -23.21 -3.22
C THR A 306 -12.35 -23.40 -4.55
N ASN A 307 -13.60 -22.93 -4.68
CA ASN A 307 -14.38 -23.02 -5.92
C ASN A 307 -13.73 -22.31 -7.10
N VAL A 308 -13.09 -21.15 -6.85
CA VAL A 308 -12.36 -20.38 -7.89
C VAL A 308 -10.87 -20.76 -7.97
N SER A 309 -10.43 -21.74 -7.18
CA SER A 309 -9.04 -22.25 -7.18
C SER A 309 -7.98 -21.17 -6.86
N LYS A 310 -8.27 -20.23 -5.94
CA LYS A 310 -7.37 -19.16 -5.51
C LYS A 310 -7.11 -19.21 -4.01
N PRO A 311 -5.88 -18.86 -3.55
CA PRO A 311 -5.57 -18.78 -2.14
C PRO A 311 -6.32 -17.61 -1.47
N LEU A 312 -6.70 -17.79 -0.20
CA LEU A 312 -7.34 -16.77 0.61
C LEU A 312 -6.41 -16.37 1.77
N LEU A 313 -5.94 -15.12 1.75
CA LEU A 313 -5.16 -14.50 2.80
C LEU A 313 -6.10 -13.79 3.80
N VAL A 314 -5.95 -14.05 5.09
CA VAL A 314 -6.55 -13.20 6.12
C VAL A 314 -5.66 -11.98 6.30
N ALA A 315 -5.92 -10.93 5.49
CA ALA A 315 -5.00 -9.80 5.36
C ALA A 315 -5.05 -8.83 6.54
N GLU A 316 -6.09 -8.91 7.36
CA GLU A 316 -6.19 -8.18 8.62
C GLU A 316 -6.83 -9.09 9.68
N THR A 317 -6.18 -9.18 10.84
CA THR A 317 -6.72 -9.83 12.03
C THR A 317 -6.41 -8.95 13.22
N GLY A 318 -7.45 -8.45 13.90
CA GLY A 318 -7.28 -7.55 15.03
C GLY A 318 -8.15 -7.91 16.21
N GLU A 319 -7.60 -7.78 17.41
CA GLU A 319 -8.33 -7.82 18.68
C GLU A 319 -7.91 -6.64 19.56
N LEU A 320 -8.87 -6.14 20.32
CA LEU A 320 -8.66 -5.00 21.23
C LEU A 320 -7.84 -5.44 22.45
N ALA A 321 -6.95 -4.55 22.93
CA ALA A 321 -6.20 -4.74 24.16
C ALA A 321 -5.92 -3.41 24.86
N GLY A 322 -4.99 -3.38 25.82
CA GLY A 322 -4.65 -2.20 26.60
C GLY A 322 -5.59 -2.02 27.80
N SER A 323 -6.43 -1.00 27.79
CA SER A 323 -7.35 -0.77 28.92
C SER A 323 -8.52 -1.75 29.00
N CYS A 324 -8.84 -2.46 27.93
CA CYS A 324 -9.98 -3.42 27.89
C CYS A 324 -9.57 -4.88 28.07
N GLU A 325 -8.37 -5.26 27.65
CA GLU A 325 -7.84 -6.60 27.82
C GLU A 325 -6.31 -6.59 27.92
N SER A 326 -5.73 -7.62 28.53
CA SER A 326 -4.27 -7.73 28.63
C SER A 326 -3.65 -8.14 27.30
N LEU A 327 -2.43 -7.67 26.99
CA LEU A 327 -1.67 -8.09 25.82
C LEU A 327 -1.44 -9.60 25.78
N ALA A 328 -1.28 -10.23 26.96
CA ALA A 328 -1.09 -11.68 27.06
C ALA A 328 -2.35 -12.46 26.66
N THR A 329 -3.55 -12.00 27.06
CA THR A 329 -4.81 -12.62 26.65
C THR A 329 -5.02 -12.46 25.16
N ARG A 330 -4.85 -11.24 24.62
CA ARG A 330 -4.89 -11.00 23.17
C ARG A 330 -3.91 -11.92 22.41
N GLY A 331 -2.68 -12.09 22.92
CA GLY A 331 -1.70 -13.00 22.32
C GLY A 331 -2.21 -14.43 22.20
N THR A 332 -2.81 -14.96 23.28
CA THR A 332 -3.40 -16.31 23.30
C THR A 332 -4.59 -16.44 22.34
N ASN A 333 -5.46 -15.44 22.29
CA ASN A 333 -6.63 -15.42 21.41
C ASN A 333 -6.20 -15.39 19.93
N ILE A 334 -5.26 -14.51 19.58
CA ILE A 334 -4.73 -14.40 18.22
C ILE A 334 -4.01 -15.70 17.79
N GLU A 335 -3.18 -16.30 18.66
CA GLU A 335 -2.55 -17.59 18.37
C GLU A 335 -3.59 -18.68 18.07
N THR A 336 -4.68 -18.72 18.85
CA THR A 336 -5.81 -19.63 18.63
C THR A 336 -6.49 -19.39 17.28
N LYS A 337 -6.77 -18.12 16.94
CA LYS A 337 -7.34 -17.73 15.64
C LYS A 337 -6.45 -18.17 14.49
N LEU A 338 -5.20 -17.75 14.49
CA LEU A 338 -4.27 -18.02 13.38
C LEU A 338 -4.03 -19.51 13.18
N THR A 339 -3.87 -20.26 14.26
CA THR A 339 -3.71 -21.74 14.20
C THR A 339 -4.93 -22.40 13.58
N GLY A 340 -6.13 -22.01 14.01
CA GLY A 340 -7.37 -22.54 13.47
C GLY A 340 -7.63 -22.12 12.02
N GLN A 341 -7.29 -20.90 11.63
CA GLN A 341 -7.37 -20.41 10.25
C GLN A 341 -6.42 -21.17 9.31
N LYS A 342 -5.18 -21.40 9.75
CA LYS A 342 -4.20 -22.24 9.04
C LYS A 342 -4.73 -23.66 8.83
N ALA A 343 -5.28 -24.25 9.88
CA ALA A 343 -5.88 -25.60 9.83
C ALA A 343 -7.13 -25.66 8.94
N ALA A 344 -7.87 -24.56 8.80
CA ALA A 344 -9.06 -24.48 7.94
C ALA A 344 -8.71 -24.23 6.46
N GLY A 345 -7.44 -23.99 6.11
CA GLY A 345 -6.98 -23.86 4.74
C GLY A 345 -6.84 -22.42 4.24
N THR A 346 -6.71 -21.42 5.12
CA THR A 346 -6.27 -20.08 4.69
C THR A 346 -4.83 -20.10 4.20
N ALA A 347 -4.44 -19.11 3.40
CA ALA A 347 -3.13 -19.04 2.78
C ALA A 347 -2.12 -18.17 3.52
N GLY A 348 -2.47 -17.62 4.67
CA GLY A 348 -1.65 -16.74 5.51
C GLY A 348 -2.51 -15.85 6.38
N ALA A 349 -1.89 -15.11 7.32
CA ALA A 349 -2.58 -14.12 8.14
C ALA A 349 -1.66 -12.95 8.54
N LEU A 350 -2.19 -11.72 8.49
CA LEU A 350 -1.50 -10.50 8.90
C LEU A 350 -2.26 -9.82 10.03
N LEU A 351 -1.54 -9.37 11.04
CA LEU A 351 -2.16 -8.75 12.21
C LEU A 351 -2.37 -7.23 12.00
N TRP A 352 -3.45 -6.70 12.55
CA TRP A 352 -3.78 -5.28 12.56
C TRP A 352 -3.55 -4.71 13.97
N ALA A 353 -2.76 -3.67 14.17
CA ALA A 353 -1.76 -3.12 13.26
C ALA A 353 -0.56 -2.62 14.07
N PHE A 354 0.64 -2.71 13.50
CA PHE A 354 1.83 -2.12 14.10
C PHE A 354 1.73 -0.59 14.15
N VAL A 355 2.08 -0.02 15.32
CA VAL A 355 2.30 1.41 15.53
C VAL A 355 3.55 1.62 16.38
N PRO A 356 4.40 2.62 16.06
CA PRO A 356 5.64 2.85 16.81
C PRO A 356 5.40 3.45 18.20
N ASP A 357 4.23 4.04 18.43
CA ASP A 357 3.81 4.75 19.66
C ASP A 357 2.46 4.21 20.15
N PRO A 358 2.40 2.93 20.61
CA PRO A 358 1.15 2.30 21.04
C PRO A 358 0.52 3.04 22.22
N ARG A 359 -0.81 2.95 22.35
CA ARG A 359 -1.60 3.59 23.40
C ARG A 359 -2.04 2.59 24.49
N PRO A 360 -1.15 2.20 25.41
CA PRO A 360 -1.41 1.08 26.31
C PRO A 360 -2.53 1.32 27.33
N ASN A 361 -2.94 2.59 27.52
CA ASN A 361 -4.01 2.97 28.45
C ASN A 361 -5.37 3.18 27.75
N GLU A 362 -5.44 2.92 26.45
CA GLU A 362 -6.65 2.95 25.66
C GLU A 362 -7.02 1.54 25.20
N CYS A 363 -8.30 1.33 24.85
CA CYS A 363 -8.76 0.09 24.26
C CYS A 363 -8.56 0.18 22.73
N THR A 364 -7.45 -0.36 22.26
CA THR A 364 -7.03 -0.27 20.85
C THR A 364 -6.51 -1.59 20.32
N MET A 365 -6.33 -1.68 19.02
CA MET A 365 -5.64 -2.78 18.34
C MET A 365 -4.15 -2.49 18.12
N ASP A 366 -3.61 -1.47 18.77
CA ASP A 366 -2.21 -1.09 18.61
C ASP A 366 -1.27 -2.23 18.97
N ILE A 367 -0.31 -2.52 18.08
CA ILE A 367 0.77 -3.49 18.27
C ILE A 367 2.07 -2.70 18.31
N GLY A 368 2.61 -2.50 19.51
CA GLY A 368 3.88 -1.80 19.70
C GLY A 368 5.11 -2.68 19.48
N PRO A 369 6.32 -2.11 19.51
CA PRO A 369 7.56 -2.85 19.25
C PRO A 369 7.84 -4.05 20.17
N ASP A 370 7.36 -4.00 21.40
CA ASP A 370 7.58 -5.05 22.42
C ASP A 370 6.31 -5.91 22.66
N ASP A 371 5.39 -5.94 21.70
CA ASP A 371 4.13 -6.66 21.86
C ASP A 371 4.33 -8.18 21.78
N PRO A 372 3.69 -8.99 22.65
CA PRO A 372 3.76 -10.46 22.60
C PRO A 372 3.32 -11.06 21.26
N LEU A 373 2.61 -10.34 20.43
CA LEU A 373 2.22 -10.81 19.10
C LEU A 373 3.41 -11.03 18.15
N PHE A 374 4.58 -10.43 18.39
CA PHE A 374 5.80 -10.76 17.64
C PHE A 374 6.24 -12.21 17.89
N ASP A 375 6.07 -12.71 19.12
CA ASP A 375 6.35 -14.12 19.43
C ASP A 375 5.34 -15.06 18.75
N VAL A 376 4.06 -14.66 18.67
CA VAL A 376 3.04 -15.41 17.92
C VAL A 376 3.37 -15.49 16.43
N ILE A 377 3.76 -14.38 15.81
CA ILE A 377 4.22 -14.35 14.40
C ILE A 377 5.40 -15.31 14.22
N ALA A 378 6.39 -15.24 15.11
CA ALA A 378 7.60 -16.09 15.04
C ALA A 378 7.27 -17.58 15.19
N SER A 379 6.33 -17.95 16.06
CA SER A 379 5.94 -19.35 16.29
C SER A 379 5.25 -19.99 15.08
N LEU A 380 4.58 -19.20 14.24
CA LEU A 380 3.82 -19.67 13.08
C LEU A 380 4.59 -19.58 11.76
N ALA A 381 5.75 -18.90 11.75
CA ALA A 381 6.58 -18.67 10.57
C ALA A 381 7.38 -19.92 10.12
N SER A 382 7.16 -21.07 10.70
CA SER A 382 7.86 -22.34 10.46
C SER A 382 7.22 -23.18 9.35
#